data_62d1b57ad8d6b6f481c58a907567b501
#
_entry.id   62d1b57ad8d6b6f481c58a907567b501
#
_cell.length_a   1.000
_cell.length_b   1.000
_cell.length_c   1.000
_cell.angle_alpha   90.00
_cell.angle_beta   90.00
_cell.angle_gamma   90.00
#
_symmetry.space_group_name_H-M   'P 1'
#
loop_
_entity.id
_entity.type
_entity.pdbx_description
1 polymer ?
#
loop_
_entity_poly.entity_id
_entity_poly.type
_entity_poly.pdbx_seq_one_letter_code
_entity_poly.pdbx_strand_id
1 'polypeptide(L)' 'MEFQEVIKEIMIINNLSQEKLGKVLGVNQTTIGQWLKGKKKPSFDSIIAIYENFNITPNELFGIDK' A
#
# COMPACT_ATOMS: atom_id res chain seq x y z
N MET A 1 -11.82 6.20 0.72
CA MET A 1 -10.44 6.63 0.97
C MET A 1 -9.57 6.26 -0.22
N GLU A 2 -8.70 7.17 -0.64
CA GLU A 2 -7.82 6.91 -1.77
C GLU A 2 -6.72 5.93 -1.36
N PHE A 3 -6.22 5.15 -2.32
CA PHE A 3 -5.21 4.17 -1.96
C PHE A 3 -3.93 4.82 -1.42
N GLN A 4 -3.59 6.04 -1.87
CA GLN A 4 -2.45 6.75 -1.30
C GLN A 4 -2.60 6.94 0.21
N GLU A 5 -3.80 7.29 0.64
CA GLU A 5 -4.05 7.50 2.07
C GLU A 5 -3.98 6.21 2.85
N VAL A 6 -4.48 5.13 2.25
CA VAL A 6 -4.40 3.82 2.89
C VAL A 6 -2.95 3.39 3.07
N ILE A 7 -2.13 3.58 2.03
CA ILE A 7 -0.71 3.25 2.11
C ILE A 7 -0.03 4.07 3.21
N LYS A 8 -0.34 5.37 3.25
CA LYS A 8 0.22 6.25 4.27
C LYS A 8 -0.18 5.78 5.67
N GLU A 9 -1.44 5.40 5.86
CA GLU A 9 -1.91 4.93 7.16
C GLU A 9 -1.23 3.64 7.57
N ILE A 10 -1.03 2.72 6.63
CA ILE A 10 -0.32 1.48 6.90
C ILE A 10 1.07 1.80 7.46
N MET A 11 1.75 2.75 6.84
CA MET A 11 3.08 3.13 7.27
C MET A 11 3.08 3.75 8.66
N ILE A 12 2.11 4.62 8.93
CA ILE A 12 2.03 5.29 10.22
C ILE A 12 1.67 4.30 11.33
N ILE A 13 0.65 3.49 11.10
CA ILE A 13 0.16 2.56 12.11
C ILE A 13 1.21 1.51 12.45
N ASN A 14 1.95 1.06 11.44
CA ASN A 14 2.94 0.00 11.63
C ASN A 14 4.36 0.55 11.78
N ASN A 15 4.51 1.87 11.81
CA ASN A 15 5.80 2.54 11.97
C ASN A 15 6.81 2.07 10.93
N LEU A 16 6.40 2.10 9.67
CA LEU A 16 7.21 1.63 8.55
C LEU A 16 7.69 2.79 7.68
N SER A 17 8.96 2.77 7.32
CA SER A 17 9.48 3.64 6.28
C SER A 17 9.09 3.09 4.91
N GLN A 18 9.30 3.89 3.85
CA GLN A 18 9.06 3.42 2.49
C GLN A 18 9.91 2.19 2.20
N GLU A 19 11.17 2.21 2.65
CA GLU A 19 12.07 1.10 2.44
C GLU A 19 11.55 -0.17 3.11
N LYS A 20 11.12 -0.04 4.36
CA LYS A 20 10.63 -1.20 5.11
C LYS A 20 9.34 -1.74 4.53
N LEU A 21 8.44 -0.85 4.15
CA LEU A 21 7.19 -1.29 3.52
C LEU A 21 7.49 -2.01 2.21
N GLY A 22 8.43 -1.49 1.44
CA GLY A 22 8.83 -2.15 0.21
C GLY A 22 9.33 -3.56 0.45
N LYS A 23 10.12 -3.76 1.53
CA LYS A 23 10.61 -5.08 1.87
C LYS A 23 9.47 -6.02 2.25
N VAL A 24 8.50 -5.53 3.01
CA VAL A 24 7.35 -6.35 3.41
C VAL A 24 6.55 -6.78 2.19
N LEU A 25 6.36 -5.88 1.23
CA LEU A 25 5.53 -6.16 0.06
C LEU A 25 6.30 -6.73 -1.12
N GLY A 26 7.63 -6.77 -1.02
CA GLY A 26 8.45 -7.28 -2.12
C GLY A 26 8.56 -6.32 -3.28
N VAL A 27 8.47 -5.02 -3.03
CA VAL A 27 8.60 -4.01 -4.08
C VAL A 27 9.67 -3.02 -3.71
N ASN A 28 10.10 -2.26 -4.71
CA ASN A 28 11.13 -1.27 -4.57
C ASN A 28 10.62 -0.06 -3.79
N GLN A 29 11.51 0.55 -3.01
CA GLN A 29 11.19 1.77 -2.27
C GLN A 29 10.66 2.87 -3.19
N THR A 30 11.25 3.00 -4.38
CA THR A 30 10.81 3.98 -5.36
C THR A 30 9.35 3.76 -5.77
N THR A 31 8.95 2.50 -5.89
CA THR A 31 7.57 2.15 -6.22
C THR A 31 6.62 2.63 -5.14
N ILE A 32 6.99 2.45 -3.87
CA ILE A 32 6.18 2.96 -2.76
C ILE A 32 6.03 4.48 -2.86
N GLY A 33 7.12 5.16 -3.16
CA GLY A 33 7.08 6.62 -3.32
C GLY A 33 6.14 7.05 -4.45
N GLN A 34 6.11 6.30 -5.53
CA GLN A 34 5.21 6.60 -6.64
C GLN A 34 3.75 6.37 -6.28
N TRP A 35 3.46 5.34 -5.46
CA TRP A 35 2.11 5.14 -4.95
C TRP A 35 1.67 6.33 -4.09
N LEU A 36 2.55 6.80 -3.21
CA LEU A 36 2.23 7.90 -2.31
C LEU A 36 1.97 9.19 -3.06
N LYS A 37 2.60 9.36 -4.22
CA LYS A 37 2.38 10.53 -5.06
C LYS A 37 1.22 10.37 -6.03
N GLY A 38 0.61 9.19 -6.06
CA GLY A 38 -0.49 8.91 -6.97
C GLY A 38 -0.06 8.70 -8.40
N LYS A 39 1.25 8.52 -8.65
CA LYS A 39 1.74 8.34 -10.01
C LYS A 39 1.55 6.93 -10.52
N LYS A 40 1.51 5.97 -9.61
CA LYS A 40 1.28 4.57 -9.96
C LYS A 40 0.37 3.93 -8.94
N LYS A 41 -0.34 2.90 -9.38
CA LYS A 41 -1.20 2.11 -8.50
C LYS A 41 -0.53 0.77 -8.25
N PRO A 42 -0.85 0.13 -7.10
CA PRO A 42 -0.28 -1.19 -6.82
C PRO A 42 -0.66 -2.21 -7.90
N SER A 43 0.28 -3.08 -8.22
CA SER A 43 -0.01 -4.21 -9.09
C SER A 43 -0.89 -5.22 -8.37
N PHE A 44 -1.41 -6.20 -9.11
CA PHE A 44 -2.22 -7.25 -8.52
C PHE A 44 -1.47 -7.97 -7.41
N ASP A 45 -0.19 -8.31 -7.65
CA ASP A 45 0.62 -8.99 -6.64
C ASP A 45 0.80 -8.14 -5.40
N SER A 46 0.96 -6.83 -5.57
CA SER A 46 1.10 -5.91 -4.43
C SER A 46 -0.19 -5.81 -3.65
N ILE A 47 -1.33 -5.80 -4.33
CA ILE A 47 -2.64 -5.77 -3.67
C ILE A 47 -2.81 -7.00 -2.78
N ILE A 48 -2.43 -8.17 -3.30
CA ILE A 48 -2.51 -9.41 -2.54
C ILE A 48 -1.57 -9.36 -1.33
N ALA A 49 -0.34 -8.84 -1.53
CA ALA A 49 0.61 -8.72 -0.42
C ALA A 49 0.10 -7.79 0.67
N ILE A 50 -0.55 -6.70 0.29
CA ILE A 50 -1.14 -5.77 1.25
C ILE A 50 -2.24 -6.48 2.04
N TYR A 51 -3.09 -7.24 1.36
CA TYR A 51 -4.13 -7.99 2.03
C TYR A 51 -3.54 -9.01 3.01
N GLU A 52 -2.54 -9.75 2.57
CA GLU A 52 -1.96 -10.81 3.40
C GLU A 52 -1.20 -10.29 4.60
N ASN A 53 -0.53 -9.14 4.45
CA ASN A 53 0.30 -8.61 5.53
C ASN A 53 -0.46 -7.65 6.46
N PHE A 54 -1.46 -6.96 5.95
CA PHE A 54 -2.14 -5.91 6.73
C PHE A 54 -3.64 -6.10 6.81
N ASN A 55 -4.16 -7.16 6.18
CA ASN A 55 -5.58 -7.51 6.22
C ASN A 55 -6.46 -6.38 5.68
N ILE A 56 -5.98 -5.70 4.65
CA ILE A 56 -6.74 -4.65 3.98
C ILE A 56 -7.22 -5.19 2.64
N THR A 57 -8.54 -5.26 2.47
CA THR A 57 -9.11 -5.82 1.26
C THR A 57 -8.92 -4.86 0.08
N PRO A 58 -8.98 -5.36 -1.16
CA PRO A 58 -8.93 -4.46 -2.32
C PRO A 58 -10.00 -3.39 -2.30
N ASN A 59 -11.21 -3.71 -1.81
CA ASN A 59 -12.26 -2.70 -1.70
C ASN A 59 -11.86 -1.57 -0.77
N GLU A 60 -11.26 -1.91 0.37
CA GLU A 60 -10.80 -0.90 1.31
C GLU A 60 -9.65 -0.09 0.73
N LEU A 61 -8.73 -0.77 0.04
CA LEU A 61 -7.56 -0.12 -0.50
C LEU A 61 -7.93 0.95 -1.53
N PHE A 62 -8.94 0.69 -2.35
CA PHE A 62 -9.34 1.62 -3.40
C PHE A 62 -10.58 2.44 -3.05
N GLY A 63 -11.07 2.31 -1.82
CA GLY A 63 -12.23 3.08 -1.38
C GLY A 63 -13.53 2.65 -2.01
N ILE A 64 -13.62 1.43 -2.50
CA ILE A 64 -14.86 0.88 -3.09
C ILE A 64 -15.59 0.17 -1.97
N ASP A 65 -16.52 0.87 -1.39
CA ASP A 65 -17.16 0.32 -0.27
C ASP A 65 -18.54 -0.06 -0.58
N LYS A 66 -18.94 -0.88 -0.26
CA LYS A 66 -20.20 -0.98 -0.32
C LYS A 66 -20.83 -1.55 -0.26
#